data_e259c5c5a8828887c94fd165dcce8f06
#
_entry.id   e259c5c5a8828887c94fd165dcce8f06
#
_cell.length_a   1.000
_cell.length_b   1.000
_cell.length_c   1.000
_cell.angle_alpha   90.00
_cell.angle_beta   90.00
_cell.angle_gamma   90.00
#
_symmetry.space_group_name_H-M   'P 1'
#
loop_
_entity.id
_entity.type
_entity.pdbx_description
1 polymer ?
#
loop_
_entity_poly.entity_id
_entity_poly.type
_entity_poly.pdbx_seq_one_letter_code
_entity_poly.pdbx_strand_id
1 'polypeptide(L)'
;MLKSKRYPYLNCIDSQALLAQCEKNGQKDSLSALTQYLHNRKYMSAAGRKEAFSFISEEVLDKKKGNESVLDDDPLELYFKEFFDVPFPEPEKPKFTFIDLFSGMGGFRLAVQAQGGKCIFSSEWNQYAQKTYMANFGDMPFGDITKEETKSYIPAHFDMLCAGFPCQPFSIAGVSQKNSLGRETGFKNKTQGTLFFDVADIISRHRPKAS
;
A
#
# COMPACT_ATOMS: atom_id res chain seq x y z
N MET A 1 6.85 14.40 25.95
CA MET A 1 7.26 14.72 24.57
C MET A 1 8.76 14.51 24.45
N LEU A 2 9.21 13.42 23.84
CA LEU A 2 10.62 13.18 23.57
C LEU A 2 10.98 13.95 22.29
N LYS A 3 11.61 15.10 22.43
CA LYS A 3 12.21 15.81 21.29
C LYS A 3 13.54 15.12 20.95
N SER A 4 13.73 14.70 19.71
CA SER A 4 15.03 14.24 19.25
C SER A 4 16.06 15.37 19.42
N LYS A 5 17.25 15.04 19.88
CA LYS A 5 18.36 16.01 19.97
C LYS A 5 18.79 16.55 18.59
N ARG A 6 18.50 15.80 17.53
CA ARG A 6 18.91 16.09 16.14
C ARG A 6 17.89 16.95 15.39
N TYR A 7 16.59 16.79 15.73
CA TYR A 7 15.48 17.52 15.10
C TYR A 7 14.52 18.09 16.17
N PRO A 8 14.95 19.10 16.94
CA PRO A 8 14.15 19.64 18.04
C PRO A 8 12.86 20.36 17.58
N TYR A 9 12.72 20.59 16.28
CA TYR A 9 11.56 21.23 15.65
C TYR A 9 10.52 20.25 15.13
N LEU A 10 10.82 18.94 15.04
CA LEU A 10 9.82 17.94 14.66
C LEU A 10 8.91 17.64 15.84
N ASN A 11 7.64 17.92 15.67
CA ASN A 11 6.57 17.47 16.56
C ASN A 11 6.05 16.11 16.06
N CYS A 12 5.32 15.39 16.92
CA CYS A 12 4.58 14.20 16.47
C CYS A 12 3.62 14.60 15.33
N ILE A 13 3.67 13.87 14.23
CA ILE A 13 2.88 14.18 13.03
C ILE A 13 1.49 13.56 13.23
N ASP A 14 0.47 14.38 13.08
CA ASP A 14 -0.92 13.96 13.07
C ASP A 14 -1.23 13.23 11.75
N SER A 15 -1.51 11.94 11.84
CA SER A 15 -1.76 11.09 10.67
C SER A 15 -3.01 11.52 9.88
N GLN A 16 -4.04 12.04 10.56
CA GLN A 16 -5.27 12.50 9.91
C GLN A 16 -5.05 13.83 9.18
N ALA A 17 -4.30 14.75 9.78
CA ALA A 17 -3.95 16.00 9.13
C ALA A 17 -3.08 15.77 7.90
N LEU A 18 -2.10 14.87 7.99
CA LEU A 18 -1.25 14.49 6.85
C LEU A 18 -2.06 13.84 5.72
N LEU A 19 -2.98 12.92 6.05
CA LEU A 19 -3.88 12.31 5.07
C LEU A 19 -4.72 13.36 4.35
N ALA A 20 -5.32 14.29 5.10
CA ALA A 20 -6.15 15.35 4.51
C ALA A 20 -5.34 16.27 3.58
N GLN A 21 -4.10 16.58 3.93
CA GLN A 21 -3.18 17.35 3.09
C GLN A 21 -2.83 16.59 1.80
N CYS A 22 -2.48 15.31 1.90
CA CYS A 22 -2.18 14.46 0.73
C CYS A 22 -3.39 14.30 -0.20
N GLU A 23 -4.59 14.19 0.34
CA GLU A 23 -5.82 14.15 -0.46
C GLU A 23 -6.04 15.43 -1.24
N LYS A 24 -5.86 16.58 -0.59
CA LYS A 24 -5.99 17.90 -1.22
C LYS A 24 -4.96 18.12 -2.32
N ASN A 25 -3.73 17.66 -2.12
CA ASN A 25 -2.61 17.87 -3.04
C ASN A 25 -2.49 16.77 -4.12
N GLY A 26 -3.30 15.72 -4.07
CA GLY A 26 -3.19 14.57 -4.98
C GLY A 26 -1.98 13.67 -4.73
N GLN A 27 -1.39 13.71 -3.53
CA GLN A 27 -0.15 13.01 -3.15
C GLN A 27 -0.42 11.68 -2.41
N LYS A 28 -1.47 10.93 -2.78
CA LYS A 28 -1.85 9.70 -2.07
C LYS A 28 -0.81 8.59 -2.19
N ASP A 29 -0.24 8.40 -3.38
CA ASP A 29 0.79 7.38 -3.58
C ASP A 29 2.10 7.74 -2.86
N SER A 30 2.38 9.04 -2.67
CA SER A 30 3.50 9.51 -1.84
C SER A 30 3.28 9.17 -0.36
N LEU A 31 2.04 9.31 0.14
CA LEU A 31 1.68 8.85 1.48
C LEU A 31 1.79 7.33 1.59
N SER A 32 1.37 6.59 0.57
CA SER A 32 1.53 5.12 0.51
C SER A 32 3.00 4.71 0.56
N ALA A 33 3.86 5.41 -0.19
CA ALA A 33 5.31 5.18 -0.16
C ALA A 33 5.91 5.50 1.21
N LEU A 34 5.46 6.58 1.86
CA LEU A 34 5.87 6.92 3.22
C LEU A 34 5.50 5.80 4.21
N THR A 35 4.23 5.38 4.23
CA THR A 35 3.78 4.35 5.17
C THR A 35 4.45 3.00 4.89
N GLN A 36 4.64 2.64 3.61
CA GLN A 36 5.43 1.46 3.24
C GLN A 36 6.88 1.58 3.74
N TYR A 37 7.49 2.78 3.68
CA TYR A 37 8.83 3.01 4.21
C TYR A 37 8.88 2.79 5.72
N LEU A 38 7.92 3.30 6.48
CA LEU A 38 7.85 3.15 7.92
C LEU A 38 7.73 1.67 8.34
N HIS A 39 6.87 0.91 7.68
CA HIS A 39 6.58 -0.48 8.05
C HIS A 39 7.49 -1.50 7.36
N ASN A 40 7.95 -1.22 6.13
CA ASN A 40 8.49 -2.21 5.20
C ASN A 40 9.80 -1.79 4.51
N ARG A 41 10.56 -0.85 5.09
CA ARG A 41 11.77 -0.25 4.49
C ARG A 41 12.69 -1.23 3.77
N LYS A 42 12.99 -2.38 4.37
CA LYS A 42 13.91 -3.38 3.82
C LYS A 42 13.38 -4.11 2.57
N TYR A 43 12.08 -4.09 2.35
CA TYR A 43 11.44 -4.78 1.22
C TYR A 43 11.14 -3.88 0.03
N MET A 44 11.16 -2.58 0.22
CA MET A 44 10.74 -1.61 -0.79
C MET A 44 11.50 -1.72 -2.11
N SER A 45 10.79 -1.46 -3.21
CA SER A 45 11.41 -1.20 -4.51
C SER A 45 12.24 0.09 -4.49
N ALA A 46 13.16 0.23 -5.46
CA ALA A 46 13.93 1.48 -5.61
C ALA A 46 13.01 2.68 -5.90
N ALA A 47 11.96 2.49 -6.69
CA ALA A 47 10.98 3.54 -6.99
C ALA A 47 10.21 3.98 -5.73
N GLY A 48 9.70 3.02 -4.94
CA GLY A 48 8.99 3.32 -3.69
C GLY A 48 9.87 4.03 -2.67
N ARG A 49 11.12 3.62 -2.54
CA ARG A 49 12.09 4.29 -1.65
C ARG A 49 12.36 5.72 -2.08
N LYS A 50 12.57 5.96 -3.38
CA LYS A 50 12.78 7.30 -3.93
C LYS A 50 11.58 8.20 -3.66
N GLU A 51 10.37 7.69 -3.90
CA GLU A 51 9.12 8.44 -3.65
C GLU A 51 8.97 8.81 -2.16
N ALA A 52 9.19 7.85 -1.25
CA ALA A 52 9.13 8.10 0.18
C ALA A 52 10.15 9.17 0.62
N PHE A 53 11.38 9.13 0.13
CA PHE A 53 12.39 10.14 0.45
C PHE A 53 12.05 11.51 -0.09
N SER A 54 11.55 11.61 -1.33
CA SER A 54 11.10 12.88 -1.90
C SER A 54 10.03 13.50 -1.02
N PHE A 55 9.01 12.73 -0.67
CA PHE A 55 7.91 13.19 0.17
C PHE A 55 8.35 13.62 1.57
N ILE A 56 9.19 12.83 2.25
CA ILE A 56 9.73 13.19 3.57
C ILE A 56 10.53 14.49 3.49
N SER A 57 11.34 14.66 2.45
CA SER A 57 12.19 15.86 2.29
C SER A 57 11.38 17.11 2.00
N GLU A 58 10.27 16.99 1.29
CA GLU A 58 9.44 18.12 0.87
C GLU A 58 8.45 18.57 1.95
N GLU A 59 7.80 17.60 2.62
CA GLU A 59 6.66 17.84 3.51
C GLU A 59 7.01 17.74 5.00
N VAL A 60 8.03 16.97 5.36
CA VAL A 60 8.36 16.63 6.75
C VAL A 60 9.62 17.32 7.24
N LEU A 61 10.64 17.38 6.42
CA LEU A 61 11.91 18.03 6.75
C LEU A 61 11.92 19.45 6.19
N ASP A 62 12.33 20.41 7.03
CA ASP A 62 12.54 21.78 6.56
C ASP A 62 13.56 21.77 5.41
N LYS A 63 13.19 22.30 4.24
CA LYS A 63 13.91 22.27 2.93
C LYS A 63 15.39 22.65 2.97
N LYS A 64 15.89 23.15 4.11
CA LYS A 64 17.27 23.62 4.29
C LYS A 64 18.26 22.54 4.75
N LYS A 65 17.85 21.31 5.09
CA LYS A 65 18.72 20.29 5.72
C LYS A 65 18.59 18.86 5.19
N GLY A 66 17.96 18.64 4.05
CA GLY A 66 17.73 17.29 3.51
C GLY A 66 18.99 16.65 2.93
N ASN A 67 19.57 15.71 3.67
CA ASN A 67 20.52 14.72 3.17
C ASN A 67 19.92 13.34 3.39
N GLU A 68 19.86 12.50 2.36
CA GLU A 68 19.33 11.12 2.42
C GLU A 68 19.96 10.27 3.55
N SER A 69 21.23 10.51 3.86
CA SER A 69 21.97 9.84 4.95
C SER A 69 21.43 10.13 6.36
N VAL A 70 20.59 11.16 6.50
CA VAL A 70 20.04 11.61 7.79
C VAL A 70 18.84 10.76 8.21
N LEU A 71 18.10 10.17 7.26
CA LEU A 71 16.88 9.39 7.52
C LEU A 71 17.18 7.97 8.03
N ASP A 72 18.37 7.44 7.76
CA ASP A 72 18.75 6.09 8.19
C ASP A 72 19.13 5.98 9.67
N ASP A 73 19.49 7.10 10.32
CA ASP A 73 20.04 7.12 11.68
C ASP A 73 19.07 7.59 12.77
N ASP A 74 17.91 8.17 12.42
CA ASP A 74 16.94 8.67 13.40
C ASP A 74 15.70 7.77 13.45
N PRO A 75 15.15 7.50 14.62
CA PRO A 75 13.92 6.71 14.77
C PRO A 75 12.72 7.54 14.28
N LEU A 76 12.49 7.56 12.95
CA LEU A 76 11.32 8.20 12.32
C LEU A 76 10.00 7.72 12.96
N GLU A 77 9.98 6.49 13.46
CA GLU A 77 8.88 5.87 14.21
C GLU A 77 8.39 6.74 15.38
N LEU A 78 9.28 7.52 16.01
CA LEU A 78 8.90 8.44 17.09
C LEU A 78 8.01 9.60 16.61
N TYR A 79 8.20 10.04 15.36
CA TYR A 79 7.41 11.12 14.76
C TYR A 79 6.11 10.64 14.15
N PHE A 80 6.10 9.40 13.70
CA PHE A 80 4.98 8.75 13.02
C PHE A 80 4.30 7.70 13.91
N LYS A 81 4.34 7.86 15.23
CA LYS A 81 3.84 6.89 16.21
C LYS A 81 2.39 6.44 15.94
N GLU A 82 1.53 7.34 15.47
CA GLU A 82 0.14 7.03 15.17
C GLU A 82 -0.05 5.99 14.07
N PHE A 83 0.93 5.84 13.16
CA PHE A 83 0.89 4.81 12.12
C PHE A 83 1.20 3.40 12.66
N PHE A 84 1.69 3.30 13.90
CA PHE A 84 2.00 2.02 14.56
C PHE A 84 1.00 1.69 15.69
N ASP A 85 0.26 2.68 16.20
CA ASP A 85 -0.80 2.49 17.20
C ASP A 85 -2.13 2.14 16.51
N VAL A 86 -2.23 0.90 16.06
CA VAL A 86 -3.31 0.42 15.19
C VAL A 86 -3.98 -0.83 15.74
N PRO A 87 -5.26 -1.08 15.37
CA PRO A 87 -6.02 -2.25 15.85
C PRO A 87 -5.39 -3.59 15.48
N PHE A 88 -4.74 -3.68 14.31
CA PHE A 88 -4.20 -4.92 13.77
C PHE A 88 -2.72 -4.76 13.38
N PRO A 89 -1.81 -4.71 14.36
CA PRO A 89 -0.38 -4.55 14.10
C PRO A 89 0.21 -5.74 13.35
N GLU A 90 1.33 -5.51 12.70
CA GLU A 90 2.07 -6.57 12.02
C GLU A 90 2.65 -7.60 13.00
N PRO A 91 2.86 -8.86 12.55
CA PRO A 91 3.48 -9.88 13.40
C PRO A 91 4.95 -9.51 13.69
N GLU A 92 5.36 -9.59 14.96
CA GLU A 92 6.74 -9.29 15.38
C GLU A 92 7.78 -10.21 14.69
N LYS A 93 7.43 -11.47 14.46
CA LYS A 93 8.29 -12.47 13.82
C LYS A 93 7.58 -13.08 12.61
N PRO A 94 7.59 -12.40 11.47
CA PRO A 94 6.92 -12.93 10.28
C PRO A 94 7.60 -14.18 9.76
N LYS A 95 6.79 -15.16 9.33
CA LYS A 95 7.22 -16.43 8.75
C LYS A 95 7.43 -16.33 7.24
N PHE A 96 6.67 -15.44 6.58
CA PHE A 96 6.71 -15.20 5.15
C PHE A 96 6.18 -13.79 4.83
N THR A 97 6.40 -13.34 3.60
CA THR A 97 5.93 -12.03 3.12
C THR A 97 4.84 -12.19 2.07
N PHE A 98 3.93 -11.24 1.99
CA PHE A 98 2.89 -11.23 0.96
C PHE A 98 2.56 -9.81 0.48
N ILE A 99 1.90 -9.75 -0.68
CA ILE A 99 1.28 -8.52 -1.20
C ILE A 99 -0.23 -8.73 -1.29
N ASP A 100 -1.00 -7.64 -1.11
CA ASP A 100 -2.46 -7.63 -1.07
C ASP A 100 -3.01 -6.67 -2.14
N LEU A 101 -3.45 -7.22 -3.28
CA LEU A 101 -3.98 -6.47 -4.40
C LEU A 101 -5.52 -6.43 -4.33
N PHE A 102 -6.11 -5.27 -4.67
CA PHE A 102 -7.53 -5.01 -4.47
C PHE A 102 -7.93 -5.22 -3.01
N SER A 103 -7.10 -4.68 -2.11
CA SER A 103 -7.07 -5.05 -0.70
C SER A 103 -8.34 -4.70 0.07
N GLY A 104 -9.19 -3.83 -0.49
CA GLY A 104 -10.42 -3.39 0.17
C GLY A 104 -10.13 -2.80 1.55
N MET A 105 -10.81 -3.31 2.57
CA MET A 105 -10.60 -2.92 3.97
C MET A 105 -9.55 -3.80 4.68
N GLY A 106 -8.89 -4.74 3.98
CA GLY A 106 -7.83 -5.60 4.52
C GLY A 106 -8.26 -6.99 4.99
N GLY A 107 -9.32 -7.56 4.42
CA GLY A 107 -9.79 -8.90 4.79
C GLY A 107 -8.75 -10.00 4.58
N PHE A 108 -8.06 -10.02 3.43
CA PHE A 108 -6.94 -10.93 3.19
C PHE A 108 -5.78 -10.67 4.14
N ARG A 109 -5.44 -9.39 4.37
CA ARG A 109 -4.37 -9.04 5.30
C ARG A 109 -4.62 -9.61 6.69
N LEU A 110 -5.82 -9.46 7.25
CA LEU A 110 -6.18 -10.04 8.55
C LEU A 110 -5.98 -11.57 8.58
N ALA A 111 -6.51 -12.26 7.57
CA ALA A 111 -6.43 -13.71 7.50
C ALA A 111 -4.98 -14.21 7.38
N VAL A 112 -4.16 -13.56 6.54
CA VAL A 112 -2.78 -13.97 6.29
C VAL A 112 -1.85 -13.57 7.44
N GLN A 113 -2.05 -12.39 8.07
CA GLN A 113 -1.33 -11.99 9.29
C GLN A 113 -1.56 -12.98 10.45
N ALA A 114 -2.79 -13.51 10.60
CA ALA A 114 -3.09 -14.51 11.60
C ALA A 114 -2.29 -15.82 11.43
N GLN A 115 -1.79 -16.10 10.21
CA GLN A 115 -0.90 -17.23 9.90
C GLN A 115 0.61 -16.88 10.02
N GLY A 116 0.92 -15.64 10.37
CA GLY A 116 2.27 -15.11 10.52
C GLY A 116 2.84 -14.49 9.24
N GLY A 117 2.01 -14.16 8.27
CA GLY A 117 2.41 -13.41 7.08
C GLY A 117 2.61 -11.93 7.38
N LYS A 118 3.60 -11.30 6.77
CA LYS A 118 3.82 -9.85 6.78
C LYS A 118 3.42 -9.25 5.44
N CYS A 119 2.47 -8.30 5.45
CA CYS A 119 2.11 -7.53 4.26
C CYS A 119 3.21 -6.51 3.96
N ILE A 120 3.79 -6.58 2.77
CA ILE A 120 4.88 -5.67 2.37
C ILE A 120 4.51 -4.72 1.23
N PHE A 121 3.33 -4.90 0.65
CA PHE A 121 2.74 -4.01 -0.34
C PHE A 121 1.24 -4.26 -0.41
N SER A 122 0.47 -3.20 -0.56
CA SER A 122 -0.97 -3.27 -0.81
C SER A 122 -1.41 -2.25 -1.84
N SER A 123 -2.47 -2.56 -2.60
CA SER A 123 -3.09 -1.61 -3.52
C SER A 123 -4.60 -1.68 -3.47
N GLU A 124 -5.24 -0.49 -3.49
CA GLU A 124 -6.69 -0.30 -3.51
C GLU A 124 -7.02 1.05 -4.16
N TRP A 125 -7.92 1.09 -5.12
CA TRP A 125 -8.28 2.33 -5.80
C TRP A 125 -9.37 3.13 -5.09
N ASN A 126 -10.23 2.43 -4.31
CA ASN A 126 -11.34 3.06 -3.59
C ASN A 126 -10.84 3.80 -2.36
N GLN A 127 -10.97 5.12 -2.39
CA GLN A 127 -10.48 6.00 -1.32
C GLN A 127 -11.10 5.74 0.06
N TYR A 128 -12.35 5.25 0.13
CA TYR A 128 -12.99 4.93 1.41
C TYR A 128 -12.44 3.63 2.00
N ALA A 129 -12.19 2.65 1.14
CA ALA A 129 -11.54 1.42 1.53
C ALA A 129 -10.08 1.67 1.98
N GLN A 130 -9.32 2.50 1.26
CA GLN A 130 -7.97 2.92 1.64
C GLN A 130 -7.93 3.55 3.04
N LYS A 131 -8.87 4.46 3.36
CA LYS A 131 -8.95 5.09 4.68
C LYS A 131 -9.19 4.07 5.79
N THR A 132 -10.11 3.13 5.56
CA THR A 132 -10.39 2.06 6.52
C THR A 132 -9.19 1.14 6.69
N TYR A 133 -8.51 0.80 5.59
CA TYR A 133 -7.29 -0.01 5.61
C TYR A 133 -6.19 0.68 6.41
N MET A 134 -5.94 1.96 6.16
CA MET A 134 -4.96 2.76 6.90
C MET A 134 -5.30 2.85 8.39
N ALA A 135 -6.57 3.05 8.75
CA ALA A 135 -7.01 3.06 10.14
C ALA A 135 -6.80 1.71 10.85
N ASN A 136 -6.94 0.60 10.11
CA ASN A 136 -6.75 -0.75 10.64
C ASN A 136 -5.28 -1.13 10.83
N PHE A 137 -4.40 -0.72 9.91
CA PHE A 137 -3.04 -1.26 9.81
C PHE A 137 -1.93 -0.19 9.85
N GLY A 138 -2.27 1.10 9.82
CA GLY A 138 -1.30 2.19 9.75
C GLY A 138 -0.57 2.32 8.41
N ASP A 139 -1.00 1.55 7.41
CA ASP A 139 -0.37 1.41 6.11
C ASP A 139 -1.36 1.83 5.02
N MET A 140 -1.01 2.84 4.22
CA MET A 140 -1.85 3.36 3.16
C MET A 140 -1.66 2.52 1.89
N PRO A 141 -2.71 1.87 1.35
CA PRO A 141 -2.57 1.17 0.08
C PRO A 141 -2.23 2.13 -1.06
N PHE A 142 -1.35 1.69 -1.98
CA PHE A 142 -1.17 2.37 -3.26
C PHE A 142 -2.47 2.38 -4.07
N GLY A 143 -2.54 3.26 -5.07
CA GLY A 143 -3.74 3.44 -5.86
C GLY A 143 -4.02 2.31 -6.86
N ASP A 144 -4.30 2.69 -8.09
CA ASP A 144 -4.72 1.79 -9.17
C ASP A 144 -3.59 0.89 -9.68
N ILE A 145 -3.68 -0.41 -9.40
CA ILE A 145 -2.67 -1.42 -9.78
C ILE A 145 -2.56 -1.63 -11.31
N THR A 146 -3.49 -1.14 -12.10
CA THR A 146 -3.38 -1.22 -13.56
C THR A 146 -2.34 -0.25 -14.13
N LYS A 147 -1.91 0.73 -13.33
CA LYS A 147 -0.89 1.70 -13.73
C LYS A 147 0.52 1.13 -13.56
N GLU A 148 1.36 1.27 -14.56
CA GLU A 148 2.76 0.83 -14.48
C GLU A 148 3.56 1.57 -13.39
N GLU A 149 3.20 2.82 -13.10
CA GLU A 149 3.77 3.56 -11.97
C GLU A 149 3.49 2.83 -10.65
N THR A 150 2.23 2.46 -10.36
CA THR A 150 1.87 1.71 -9.16
C THR A 150 2.56 0.35 -9.10
N LYS A 151 2.64 -0.37 -10.25
CA LYS A 151 3.38 -1.62 -10.35
C LYS A 151 4.88 -1.46 -10.04
N SER A 152 5.47 -0.29 -10.34
CA SER A 152 6.88 -0.04 -10.05
C SER A 152 7.20 0.00 -8.55
N TYR A 153 6.21 0.23 -7.70
CA TYR A 153 6.34 0.23 -6.24
C TYR A 153 6.31 -1.18 -5.63
N ILE A 154 5.90 -2.21 -6.40
CA ILE A 154 5.86 -3.60 -5.92
C ILE A 154 7.29 -4.04 -5.56
N PRO A 155 7.51 -4.63 -4.36
CA PRO A 155 8.78 -5.23 -3.99
C PRO A 155 9.25 -6.31 -4.98
N ALA A 156 10.56 -6.41 -5.21
CA ALA A 156 11.12 -7.38 -6.17
C ALA A 156 10.80 -8.84 -5.77
N HIS A 157 10.74 -9.13 -4.48
CA HIS A 157 10.52 -10.48 -3.94
C HIS A 157 9.47 -10.47 -2.83
N PHE A 158 8.54 -11.40 -2.90
CA PHE A 158 7.56 -11.75 -1.88
C PHE A 158 7.15 -13.21 -2.04
N ASP A 159 6.66 -13.84 -0.97
CA ASP A 159 6.36 -15.26 -0.97
C ASP A 159 4.95 -15.57 -1.50
N MET A 160 3.97 -14.68 -1.24
CA MET A 160 2.57 -14.93 -1.58
C MET A 160 1.91 -13.68 -2.18
N LEU A 161 1.02 -13.88 -3.15
CA LEU A 161 0.17 -12.83 -3.72
C LEU A 161 -1.29 -13.13 -3.35
N CYS A 162 -1.95 -12.13 -2.74
CA CYS A 162 -3.39 -12.14 -2.52
C CYS A 162 -4.03 -11.14 -3.49
N ALA A 163 -5.10 -11.54 -4.19
CA ALA A 163 -5.81 -10.67 -5.12
C ALA A 163 -7.32 -10.98 -5.14
N GLY A 164 -8.09 -10.12 -4.51
CA GLY A 164 -9.55 -10.19 -4.49
C GLY A 164 -10.21 -9.33 -5.57
N PHE A 165 -9.82 -9.50 -6.85
CA PHE A 165 -10.39 -8.68 -7.92
C PHE A 165 -11.88 -8.98 -8.19
N PRO A 166 -12.67 -7.99 -8.68
CA PRO A 166 -14.09 -8.17 -8.96
C PRO A 166 -14.32 -9.25 -10.03
N CYS A 167 -14.91 -10.39 -9.64
CA CYS A 167 -15.19 -11.50 -10.56
C CYS A 167 -16.62 -11.49 -11.15
N GLN A 168 -17.39 -10.42 -10.93
CA GLN A 168 -18.75 -10.27 -11.48
C GLN A 168 -18.87 -10.56 -12.99
N PRO A 169 -17.90 -10.18 -13.86
CA PRO A 169 -17.95 -10.51 -15.28
C PRO A 169 -17.88 -12.01 -15.58
N PHE A 170 -17.33 -12.78 -14.64
CA PHE A 170 -17.10 -14.23 -14.78
C PHE A 170 -18.09 -15.08 -13.99
N SER A 171 -18.86 -14.49 -13.07
CA SER A 171 -19.84 -15.21 -12.27
C SER A 171 -21.14 -15.47 -13.07
N ILE A 172 -21.80 -16.61 -12.83
CA ILE A 172 -23.07 -16.95 -13.48
C ILE A 172 -24.11 -15.85 -13.26
N ALA A 173 -24.22 -15.32 -12.04
CA ALA A 173 -25.15 -14.23 -11.71
C ALA A 173 -24.79 -12.93 -12.45
N GLY A 174 -23.50 -12.55 -12.50
CA GLY A 174 -23.04 -11.35 -13.20
C GLY A 174 -23.17 -11.48 -14.72
N VAL A 175 -22.93 -12.66 -15.29
CA VAL A 175 -23.11 -12.95 -16.72
C VAL A 175 -24.59 -12.88 -17.08
N SER A 176 -25.49 -13.50 -16.30
CA SER A 176 -26.92 -13.47 -16.53
C SER A 176 -27.49 -12.04 -16.48
N GLN A 177 -27.12 -11.26 -15.49
CA GLN A 177 -27.55 -9.87 -15.37
C GLN A 177 -27.01 -8.98 -16.52
N LYS A 178 -25.75 -9.15 -16.92
CA LYS A 178 -25.16 -8.38 -18.02
C LYS A 178 -25.71 -8.77 -19.38
N ASN A 179 -25.96 -10.05 -19.62
CA ASN A 179 -26.60 -10.52 -20.85
C ASN A 179 -28.00 -9.95 -21.01
N SER A 180 -28.79 -9.88 -19.93
CA SER A 180 -30.13 -9.26 -19.96
C SER A 180 -30.10 -7.76 -20.26
N LEU A 181 -28.96 -7.08 -20.01
CA LEU A 181 -28.73 -5.65 -20.26
C LEU A 181 -27.91 -5.38 -21.54
N GLY A 182 -27.57 -6.42 -22.33
CA GLY A 182 -26.74 -6.29 -23.55
C GLY A 182 -25.30 -5.84 -23.30
N ARG A 183 -24.76 -6.05 -22.09
CA ARG A 183 -23.39 -5.62 -21.71
C ARG A 183 -22.38 -6.75 -21.89
N GLU A 184 -21.14 -6.39 -22.23
CA GLU A 184 -20.03 -7.34 -22.36
C GLU A 184 -19.73 -8.10 -21.07
N THR A 185 -19.41 -9.39 -21.19
CA THR A 185 -19.14 -10.31 -20.08
C THR A 185 -17.76 -10.95 -20.18
N GLY A 186 -17.25 -11.45 -19.05
CA GLY A 186 -15.98 -12.17 -19.00
C GLY A 186 -14.81 -11.32 -19.47
N PHE A 187 -13.88 -11.90 -20.22
CA PHE A 187 -12.70 -11.24 -20.77
C PHE A 187 -13.00 -10.14 -21.80
N LYS A 188 -14.21 -10.09 -22.36
CA LYS A 188 -14.64 -9.02 -23.26
C LYS A 188 -15.02 -7.73 -22.54
N ASN A 189 -15.22 -7.80 -21.21
CA ASN A 189 -15.48 -6.61 -20.42
C ASN A 189 -14.20 -5.78 -20.29
N LYS A 190 -14.15 -4.61 -20.97
CA LYS A 190 -12.95 -3.77 -21.10
C LYS A 190 -12.36 -3.28 -19.80
N THR A 191 -13.15 -3.18 -18.71
CA THR A 191 -12.68 -2.60 -17.46
C THR A 191 -12.34 -3.67 -16.41
N GLN A 192 -13.14 -4.71 -16.28
CA GLN A 192 -12.98 -5.72 -15.21
C GLN A 192 -12.32 -7.01 -15.72
N GLY A 193 -12.44 -7.32 -17.03
CA GLY A 193 -11.76 -8.46 -17.64
C GLY A 193 -10.24 -8.25 -17.75
N THR A 194 -9.77 -6.99 -17.77
CA THR A 194 -8.35 -6.66 -17.84
C THR A 194 -7.63 -6.87 -16.51
N LEU A 195 -8.29 -6.72 -15.36
CA LEU A 195 -7.68 -6.87 -14.03
C LEU A 195 -7.05 -8.26 -13.81
N PHE A 196 -7.66 -9.30 -14.39
CA PHE A 196 -7.07 -10.64 -14.38
C PHE A 196 -5.69 -10.67 -15.06
N PHE A 197 -5.55 -9.96 -16.18
CA PHE A 197 -4.28 -9.92 -16.90
C PHE A 197 -3.22 -9.11 -16.16
N ASP A 198 -3.61 -8.07 -15.42
CA ASP A 198 -2.69 -7.34 -14.55
C ASP A 198 -2.16 -8.23 -13.43
N VAL A 199 -3.01 -9.04 -12.80
CA VAL A 199 -2.59 -10.03 -11.79
C VAL A 199 -1.67 -11.08 -12.41
N ALA A 200 -2.03 -11.63 -13.58
CA ALA A 200 -1.23 -12.63 -14.29
C ALA A 200 0.15 -12.08 -14.69
N ASP A 201 0.23 -10.81 -15.11
CA ASP A 201 1.47 -10.11 -15.42
C ASP A 201 2.35 -9.99 -14.17
N ILE A 202 1.79 -9.55 -13.04
CA ILE A 202 2.52 -9.43 -11.77
C ILE A 202 3.04 -10.80 -11.30
N ILE A 203 2.22 -11.87 -11.38
CA ILE A 203 2.64 -13.24 -11.07
C ILE A 203 3.80 -13.67 -11.98
N SER A 204 3.71 -13.39 -13.28
CA SER A 204 4.73 -13.75 -14.25
C SER A 204 6.07 -13.04 -13.98
N ARG A 205 6.02 -11.75 -13.63
CA ARG A 205 7.22 -10.93 -13.36
C ARG A 205 7.90 -11.33 -12.03
N HIS A 206 7.13 -11.55 -10.97
CA HIS A 206 7.65 -11.71 -9.61
C HIS A 206 7.75 -13.18 -9.16
N ARG A 207 7.00 -14.09 -9.76
CA ARG A 207 7.00 -15.55 -9.48
C ARG A 207 6.92 -15.88 -8.01
N PRO A 208 5.85 -15.43 -7.29
CA PRO A 208 5.66 -15.78 -5.90
C PRO A 208 5.50 -17.29 -5.72
N LYS A 209 5.75 -17.79 -4.51
CA LYS A 209 5.60 -19.23 -4.18
C LYS A 209 4.13 -19.67 -4.14
N ALA A 210 3.22 -18.72 -3.86
CA ALA A 210 1.78 -18.93 -3.81
C ALA A 210 1.01 -17.72 -4.34
N SER A 211 -0.16 -17.96 -4.96
CA SER A 211 -1.09 -16.94 -5.43
C SER A 211 -2.53 -17.47 -5.44
#